data_ec018513d590ef2c1cb1d8d24b3e75f8
#
_entry.id   ec018513d590ef2c1cb1d8d24b3e75f8
#
_cell.length_a   1.000
_cell.length_b   1.000
_cell.length_c   1.000
_cell.angle_alpha   90.00
_cell.angle_beta   90.00
_cell.angle_gamma   90.00
#
_symmetry.space_group_name_H-M   'P 1'
#
loop_
_entity.id
_entity.type
_entity.pdbx_description
1 polymer ?
#
loop_
_entity_poly.entity_id
_entity_poly.type
_entity_poly.pdbx_seq_one_letter_code
_entity_poly.pdbx_strand_id
1 'polypeptide(L)'
;MAKKNKKEMANFYTDSPQFRHYLQHPLMKRIVELKERNYIDKETYDYAPMDFEDAMDSYDKVLEVVGEICGDIIEPNAEKVDQSGPTVTNGRVTYAEATQENLNALNKAELMGMGLARKYGGLNFPMVPYMMSADIVSRADASFQNIWMLQDCGETIYEFADEEQKNRYLPRIVQGETMSMDLTEPDAGSDLQAVMLKASYNEKENQWYLNGVKRFITNGDADIHLVLARSEEGTKDARGLSMFVYDKNSGGVTVRRIENKMGIKGAPTCELVYKNAKAELVGSRRMGLIKYVMSLMNGARLGIIAQSVGISEAATQEAYNYALERRQFGKAIIEFPPVYEMLANMRAKTDASRTMLYETGRFVDMYKTLEDIGRERKLTPEERNEMKYYSRLADAFTPLGKGMSSEYANQNAYDAIQIHGGSGYMKDYKCERLYRDARITNIYEGTTQLQVVAAIRHVTTGTYLQRIQEYAAMPVIPELEPLKLVLSKMTQMYEKLTEIVIAPKDEEYLDFHARRLVESAGHVIMGHLLLQDANRNPELFRRSAEVYIHYGQIEVVKNYNFVTKSRIEDLGYYKPVLNE
;
A
#
# COMPACT_ATOMS: atom_id res chain seq x y z
N MET A 1 20.02 18.53 41.96
CA MET A 1 19.58 17.22 41.43
C MET A 1 18.39 17.47 40.53
N ALA A 2 18.62 17.58 39.22
CA ALA A 2 17.53 17.74 38.26
C ALA A 2 16.75 16.41 38.16
N LYS A 3 15.44 16.48 38.38
CA LYS A 3 14.54 15.37 38.08
C LYS A 3 14.71 15.03 36.59
N LYS A 4 15.24 13.85 36.26
CA LYS A 4 15.10 13.24 34.94
C LYS A 4 13.58 13.13 34.69
N ASN A 5 13.05 14.01 33.83
CA ASN A 5 11.73 13.79 33.26
C ASN A 5 11.78 12.40 32.61
N LYS A 6 10.90 11.49 33.01
CA LYS A 6 10.59 10.31 32.22
C LYS A 6 10.19 10.84 30.83
N LYS A 7 11.01 10.56 29.81
CA LYS A 7 10.60 10.79 28.42
C LYS A 7 9.31 9.98 28.26
N GLU A 8 8.20 10.64 28.02
CA GLU A 8 6.98 9.94 27.63
C GLU A 8 7.36 9.03 26.45
N MET A 9 7.07 7.74 26.57
CA MET A 9 7.34 6.78 25.49
C MET A 9 6.50 7.16 24.28
N ALA A 10 7.11 7.25 23.11
CA ALA A 10 6.40 7.61 21.88
C ALA A 10 5.48 6.46 21.47
N ASN A 11 4.21 6.74 21.25
CA ASN A 11 3.29 5.74 20.73
C ASN A 11 2.65 6.25 19.45
N PHE A 12 3.05 5.68 18.32
CA PHE A 12 2.69 6.17 16.99
C PHE A 12 1.20 6.01 16.64
N TYR A 13 0.47 5.24 17.42
CA TYR A 13 -0.98 5.15 17.32
C TYR A 13 -1.68 6.25 18.13
N THR A 14 -1.37 6.34 19.43
CA THR A 14 -2.05 7.29 20.34
C THR A 14 -1.66 8.75 20.07
N ASP A 15 -0.47 8.99 19.51
CA ASP A 15 -0.01 10.31 19.08
C ASP A 15 -0.80 10.87 17.87
N SER A 16 -1.58 10.03 17.20
CA SER A 16 -2.29 10.37 15.97
C SER A 16 -3.81 10.10 16.11
N PRO A 17 -4.60 11.08 16.58
CA PRO A 17 -6.04 10.91 16.81
C PRO A 17 -6.85 10.58 15.56
N GLN A 18 -6.26 10.75 14.36
CA GLN A 18 -6.86 10.39 13.09
C GLN A 18 -7.18 8.90 12.99
N PHE A 19 -6.37 8.01 13.58
CA PHE A 19 -6.62 6.56 13.52
C PHE A 19 -7.97 6.17 14.11
N ARG A 20 -8.30 6.68 15.31
CA ARG A 20 -9.59 6.42 15.94
C ARG A 20 -10.77 6.95 15.13
N HIS A 21 -10.62 8.09 14.47
CA HIS A 21 -11.64 8.61 13.55
C HIS A 21 -11.95 7.64 12.41
N TYR A 22 -10.93 7.06 11.78
CA TYR A 22 -11.12 6.10 10.69
C TYR A 22 -11.66 4.76 11.17
N LEU A 23 -11.23 4.31 12.34
CA LEU A 23 -11.72 3.09 12.97
C LEU A 23 -13.22 3.19 13.31
N GLN A 24 -13.69 4.39 13.71
CA GLN A 24 -15.10 4.69 14.02
C GLN A 24 -15.96 5.02 12.78
N HIS A 25 -15.48 4.73 11.56
CA HIS A 25 -16.26 4.98 10.37
C HIS A 25 -17.55 4.13 10.35
N PRO A 26 -18.73 4.68 9.94
CA PRO A 26 -20.01 3.96 10.01
C PRO A 26 -20.02 2.59 9.31
N LEU A 27 -19.26 2.43 8.20
CA LEU A 27 -19.18 1.16 7.48
C LEU A 27 -18.44 0.06 8.28
N MET A 28 -17.63 0.43 9.29
CA MET A 28 -16.88 -0.56 10.09
C MET A 28 -17.80 -1.55 10.80
N LYS A 29 -18.99 -1.12 11.25
CA LYS A 29 -19.95 -2.04 11.87
C LYS A 29 -20.32 -3.18 10.93
N ARG A 30 -20.66 -2.88 9.67
CA ARG A 30 -20.99 -3.90 8.66
C ARG A 30 -19.78 -4.78 8.33
N ILE A 31 -18.60 -4.19 8.20
CA ILE A 31 -17.34 -4.91 7.95
C ILE A 31 -17.07 -5.92 9.06
N VAL A 32 -17.13 -5.49 10.32
CA VAL A 32 -16.82 -6.33 11.48
C VAL A 32 -17.85 -7.46 11.63
N GLU A 33 -19.15 -7.16 11.54
CA GLU A 33 -20.22 -8.18 11.59
C GLU A 33 -20.04 -9.26 10.51
N LEU A 34 -19.65 -8.87 9.30
CA LEU A 34 -19.37 -9.82 8.23
C LEU A 34 -18.07 -10.61 8.49
N LYS A 35 -16.99 -9.94 8.86
CA LYS A 35 -15.67 -10.56 9.11
C LYS A 35 -15.76 -11.57 10.25
N GLU A 36 -16.46 -11.22 11.32
CA GLU A 36 -16.65 -12.04 12.50
C GLU A 36 -17.81 -13.07 12.35
N ARG A 37 -18.42 -13.18 11.17
CA ARG A 37 -19.56 -14.11 10.96
C ARG A 37 -20.65 -13.98 12.04
N ASN A 38 -20.98 -12.74 12.44
CA ASN A 38 -21.81 -12.43 13.61
C ASN A 38 -21.27 -13.07 14.90
N TYR A 39 -19.95 -13.02 15.09
CA TYR A 39 -19.24 -13.45 16.31
C TYR A 39 -19.37 -14.95 16.62
N ILE A 40 -19.40 -15.79 15.58
CA ILE A 40 -19.53 -17.25 15.75
C ILE A 40 -18.32 -17.88 16.47
N ASP A 41 -17.14 -17.27 16.33
CA ASP A 41 -15.89 -17.78 16.87
C ASP A 41 -15.76 -17.65 18.41
N LYS A 42 -16.61 -16.84 19.05
CA LYS A 42 -16.56 -16.55 20.51
C LYS A 42 -16.71 -17.79 21.40
N GLU A 43 -17.36 -18.84 20.90
CA GLU A 43 -17.52 -20.10 21.63
C GLU A 43 -16.30 -21.04 21.48
N THR A 44 -15.40 -20.72 20.53
CA THR A 44 -14.28 -21.60 20.17
C THR A 44 -12.92 -21.01 20.58
N TYR A 45 -12.78 -19.69 20.48
CA TYR A 45 -11.52 -18.98 20.76
C TYR A 45 -11.74 -17.93 21.83
N ASP A 46 -10.99 -17.99 22.91
CA ASP A 46 -11.07 -17.09 24.08
C ASP A 46 -10.70 -15.63 23.77
N TYR A 47 -9.96 -15.39 22.67
CA TYR A 47 -9.60 -14.05 22.17
C TYR A 47 -10.51 -13.55 21.03
N ALA A 48 -11.54 -14.31 20.65
CA ALA A 48 -12.50 -13.85 19.64
C ALA A 48 -13.50 -12.87 20.27
N PRO A 49 -13.86 -11.78 19.56
CA PRO A 49 -14.75 -10.77 20.12
C PRO A 49 -16.16 -11.31 20.35
N MET A 50 -16.77 -10.83 21.42
CA MET A 50 -18.14 -11.19 21.81
C MET A 50 -19.19 -10.44 20.99
N ASP A 51 -18.90 -9.20 20.61
CA ASP A 51 -19.76 -8.29 19.88
C ASP A 51 -18.94 -7.20 19.16
N PHE A 52 -19.61 -6.18 18.60
CA PHE A 52 -18.96 -5.10 17.86
C PHE A 52 -18.08 -4.22 18.74
N GLU A 53 -18.54 -3.88 19.93
CA GLU A 53 -17.81 -3.02 20.86
C GLU A 53 -16.51 -3.70 21.32
N ASP A 54 -16.57 -4.99 21.63
CA ASP A 54 -15.41 -5.80 22.02
C ASP A 54 -14.41 -5.96 20.85
N ALA A 55 -14.90 -6.13 19.61
CA ALA A 55 -14.05 -6.14 18.43
C ALA A 55 -13.30 -4.82 18.25
N MET A 56 -14.01 -3.69 18.38
CA MET A 56 -13.41 -2.36 18.26
C MET A 56 -12.40 -2.05 19.36
N ASP A 57 -12.66 -2.49 20.59
CA ASP A 57 -11.73 -2.37 21.72
C ASP A 57 -10.48 -3.24 21.50
N SER A 58 -10.64 -4.44 20.96
CA SER A 58 -9.52 -5.32 20.57
C SER A 58 -8.63 -4.67 19.50
N TYR A 59 -9.24 -4.07 18.47
CA TYR A 59 -8.45 -3.37 17.43
C TYR A 59 -7.69 -2.17 18.00
N ASP A 60 -8.33 -1.34 18.85
CA ASP A 60 -7.71 -0.18 19.49
C ASP A 60 -6.49 -0.62 20.34
N LYS A 61 -6.65 -1.68 21.15
CA LYS A 61 -5.56 -2.23 22.00
C LYS A 61 -4.40 -2.79 21.19
N VAL A 62 -4.68 -3.57 20.14
CA VAL A 62 -3.61 -4.13 19.29
C VAL A 62 -2.86 -3.02 18.57
N LEU A 63 -3.57 -2.00 18.06
CA LEU A 63 -2.96 -0.85 17.41
C LEU A 63 -2.11 -0.01 18.39
N GLU A 64 -2.52 0.09 19.67
CA GLU A 64 -1.72 0.72 20.71
C GLU A 64 -0.39 -0.03 20.93
N VAL A 65 -0.41 -1.37 20.98
CA VAL A 65 0.81 -2.21 21.07
C VAL A 65 1.70 -2.03 19.84
N VAL A 66 1.12 -2.00 18.63
CA VAL A 66 1.88 -1.70 17.40
C VAL A 66 2.53 -0.33 17.48
N GLY A 67 1.78 0.68 17.94
CA GLY A 67 2.27 2.05 18.10
C GLY A 67 3.43 2.16 19.09
N GLU A 68 3.36 1.45 20.21
CA GLU A 68 4.43 1.40 21.21
C GLU A 68 5.69 0.73 20.67
N ILE A 69 5.59 -0.45 20.07
CA ILE A 69 6.74 -1.15 19.45
C ILE A 69 7.38 -0.28 18.36
N CYS A 70 6.59 0.40 17.56
CA CYS A 70 7.09 1.27 16.51
C CYS A 70 7.82 2.50 17.05
N GLY A 71 7.28 3.14 18.09
CA GLY A 71 7.92 4.32 18.70
C GLY A 71 9.16 4.00 19.51
N ASP A 72 9.17 2.89 20.24
CA ASP A 72 10.23 2.56 21.20
C ASP A 72 11.33 1.67 20.64
N ILE A 73 11.05 0.86 19.61
CA ILE A 73 11.99 -0.12 19.07
C ILE A 73 12.29 0.14 17.60
N ILE A 74 11.28 0.15 16.72
CA ILE A 74 11.51 0.15 15.27
C ILE A 74 12.07 1.47 14.79
N GLU A 75 11.49 2.58 15.19
CA GLU A 75 11.96 3.92 14.77
C GLU A 75 13.38 4.24 15.26
N PRO A 76 13.77 3.97 16.53
CA PRO A 76 15.15 4.12 16.97
C PRO A 76 16.17 3.22 16.25
N ASN A 77 15.73 2.10 15.72
CA ASN A 77 16.56 1.17 14.97
C ASN A 77 16.73 1.52 13.48
N ALA A 78 15.84 2.33 12.92
CA ALA A 78 15.76 2.57 11.46
C ALA A 78 17.06 3.12 10.86
N GLU A 79 17.76 4.01 11.57
CA GLU A 79 19.05 4.55 11.12
C GLU A 79 20.15 3.48 11.11
N LYS A 80 20.21 2.65 12.16
CA LYS A 80 21.18 1.52 12.23
C LYS A 80 20.91 0.51 11.11
N VAL A 81 19.63 0.24 10.83
CA VAL A 81 19.21 -0.66 9.76
C VAL A 81 19.64 -0.13 8.38
N ASP A 82 19.45 1.17 8.11
CA ASP A 82 19.89 1.80 6.84
C ASP A 82 21.40 1.77 6.66
N GLN A 83 22.16 1.97 7.75
CA GLN A 83 23.63 1.99 7.71
C GLN A 83 24.24 0.59 7.55
N SER A 84 23.73 -0.40 8.27
CA SER A 84 24.28 -1.76 8.30
C SER A 84 23.77 -2.60 7.12
N GLY A 85 22.46 -2.61 6.91
CA GLY A 85 21.79 -3.45 5.93
C GLY A 85 21.96 -4.97 6.18
N PRO A 86 21.28 -5.80 5.41
CA PRO A 86 21.47 -7.24 5.41
C PRO A 86 22.74 -7.63 4.64
N THR A 87 23.30 -8.79 4.98
CA THR A 87 24.46 -9.39 4.31
C THR A 87 24.12 -10.74 3.71
N VAL A 88 24.93 -11.21 2.74
CA VAL A 88 24.79 -12.54 2.15
C VAL A 88 26.09 -13.32 2.32
N THR A 89 26.01 -14.54 2.86
CA THR A 89 27.14 -15.43 3.04
C THR A 89 26.71 -16.86 2.66
N ASN A 90 27.47 -17.51 1.81
CA ASN A 90 27.18 -18.88 1.33
C ASN A 90 25.77 -19.04 0.73
N GLY A 91 25.27 -18.00 0.04
CA GLY A 91 23.96 -18.03 -0.59
C GLY A 91 22.77 -17.89 0.37
N ARG A 92 23.00 -17.40 1.59
CA ARG A 92 22.01 -17.14 2.63
C ARG A 92 22.10 -15.72 3.14
N VAL A 93 20.96 -15.13 3.47
CA VAL A 93 20.85 -13.76 4.01
C VAL A 93 20.96 -13.80 5.54
N THR A 94 21.69 -12.83 6.07
CA THR A 94 21.66 -12.48 7.48
C THR A 94 21.14 -11.05 7.60
N TYR A 95 20.06 -10.84 8.33
CA TYR A 95 19.54 -9.51 8.62
C TYR A 95 20.54 -8.70 9.46
N ALA A 96 20.46 -7.38 9.39
CA ALA A 96 21.08 -6.54 10.40
C ALA A 96 20.49 -6.87 11.78
N GLU A 97 21.31 -6.78 12.84
CA GLU A 97 20.88 -7.07 14.21
C GLU A 97 19.62 -6.30 14.61
N ALA A 98 19.56 -5.00 14.27
CA ALA A 98 18.41 -4.15 14.54
C ALA A 98 17.13 -4.58 13.75
N THR A 99 17.28 -5.13 12.53
CA THR A 99 16.15 -5.71 11.79
C THR A 99 15.62 -6.96 12.49
N GLN A 100 16.53 -7.81 13.01
CA GLN A 100 16.13 -9.01 13.74
C GLN A 100 15.45 -8.65 15.06
N GLU A 101 15.92 -7.61 15.75
CA GLU A 101 15.28 -7.08 16.97
C GLU A 101 13.85 -6.62 16.68
N ASN A 102 13.64 -5.87 15.58
CA ASN A 102 12.31 -5.43 15.16
C ASN A 102 11.35 -6.61 14.89
N LEU A 103 11.82 -7.62 14.14
CA LEU A 103 11.05 -8.85 13.88
C LEU A 103 10.68 -9.58 15.18
N ASN A 104 11.65 -9.74 16.06
CA ASN A 104 11.45 -10.43 17.34
C ASN A 104 10.43 -9.70 18.23
N ALA A 105 10.42 -8.35 18.20
CA ALA A 105 9.45 -7.55 18.96
C ALA A 105 8.02 -7.78 18.48
N LEU A 106 7.78 -7.77 17.16
CA LEU A 106 6.45 -8.01 16.59
C LEU A 106 6.02 -9.49 16.73
N ASN A 107 6.94 -10.44 16.56
CA ASN A 107 6.66 -11.86 16.77
C ASN A 107 6.28 -12.15 18.23
N LYS A 108 7.01 -11.57 19.18
CA LYS A 108 6.72 -11.71 20.62
C LYS A 108 5.35 -11.13 21.00
N ALA A 109 4.90 -10.11 20.28
CA ALA A 109 3.59 -9.50 20.46
C ALA A 109 2.49 -10.21 19.64
N GLU A 110 2.80 -11.34 18.97
CA GLU A 110 1.88 -12.13 18.15
C GLU A 110 1.23 -11.32 17.00
N LEU A 111 2.00 -10.39 16.42
CA LEU A 111 1.54 -9.47 15.36
C LEU A 111 1.88 -9.98 13.95
N MET A 112 2.09 -11.30 13.81
CA MET A 112 2.19 -11.97 12.51
C MET A 112 0.89 -12.70 12.19
N GLY A 113 0.50 -12.73 10.91
CA GLY A 113 -0.77 -13.36 10.51
C GLY A 113 -2.02 -12.59 10.97
N MET A 114 -1.93 -11.27 11.17
CA MET A 114 -3.03 -10.45 11.71
C MET A 114 -4.34 -10.62 10.93
N GLY A 115 -4.29 -10.67 9.59
CA GLY A 115 -5.46 -10.84 8.72
C GLY A 115 -5.96 -12.28 8.60
N LEU A 116 -5.11 -13.28 8.97
CA LEU A 116 -5.42 -14.69 8.81
C LEU A 116 -6.48 -15.16 9.81
N ALA A 117 -7.29 -16.14 9.39
CA ALA A 117 -8.37 -16.70 10.19
C ALA A 117 -7.85 -17.37 11.48
N ARG A 118 -8.67 -17.29 12.55
CA ARG A 118 -8.35 -17.86 13.88
C ARG A 118 -8.06 -19.35 13.86
N LYS A 119 -8.68 -20.10 12.95
CA LYS A 119 -8.39 -21.56 12.81
C LYS A 119 -6.94 -21.87 12.45
N TYR A 120 -6.19 -20.89 11.97
CA TYR A 120 -4.74 -21.00 11.73
C TYR A 120 -3.90 -20.25 12.78
N GLY A 121 -4.52 -19.72 13.83
CA GLY A 121 -3.88 -18.95 14.89
C GLY A 121 -3.81 -17.45 14.65
N GLY A 122 -4.37 -16.93 13.55
CA GLY A 122 -4.39 -15.51 13.23
C GLY A 122 -5.40 -14.71 14.07
N LEU A 123 -5.34 -13.38 13.95
CA LEU A 123 -6.24 -12.47 14.70
C LEU A 123 -7.56 -12.21 13.97
N ASN A 124 -7.70 -12.64 12.72
CA ASN A 124 -8.87 -12.40 11.87
C ASN A 124 -9.19 -10.90 11.65
N PHE A 125 -8.17 -10.03 11.67
CA PHE A 125 -8.37 -8.59 11.51
C PHE A 125 -8.94 -8.24 10.13
N PRO A 126 -9.88 -7.28 10.08
CA PRO A 126 -10.22 -6.61 8.82
C PRO A 126 -9.01 -5.86 8.22
N MET A 127 -9.10 -5.56 6.93
CA MET A 127 -8.06 -4.84 6.19
C MET A 127 -7.80 -3.44 6.77
N VAL A 128 -8.82 -2.73 7.25
CA VAL A 128 -8.65 -1.36 7.78
C VAL A 128 -7.69 -1.32 8.98
N PRO A 129 -7.90 -2.03 10.10
CA PRO A 129 -6.94 -2.01 11.22
C PRO A 129 -5.59 -2.63 10.84
N TYR A 130 -5.55 -3.59 9.92
CA TYR A 130 -4.29 -4.14 9.39
C TYR A 130 -3.50 -3.07 8.61
N MET A 131 -4.15 -2.28 7.76
CA MET A 131 -3.51 -1.15 7.05
C MET A 131 -3.11 -0.01 8.01
N MET A 132 -3.80 0.18 9.13
CA MET A 132 -3.35 1.09 10.19
C MET A 132 -2.02 0.63 10.78
N SER A 133 -1.89 -0.66 11.05
CA SER A 133 -0.60 -1.23 11.49
C SER A 133 0.50 -1.01 10.45
N ALA A 134 0.20 -1.20 9.17
CA ALA A 134 1.15 -0.95 8.08
C ALA A 134 1.56 0.53 7.94
N ASP A 135 0.62 1.47 8.10
CA ASP A 135 0.89 2.93 8.16
C ASP A 135 1.86 3.25 9.32
N ILE A 136 1.56 2.73 10.52
CA ILE A 136 2.34 2.96 11.74
C ILE A 136 3.76 2.37 11.61
N VAL A 137 3.88 1.12 11.13
CA VAL A 137 5.19 0.47 10.90
C VAL A 137 5.98 1.23 9.83
N SER A 138 5.33 1.70 8.76
CA SER A 138 5.97 2.46 7.70
C SER A 138 6.47 3.84 8.15
N ARG A 139 5.75 4.48 9.07
CA ARG A 139 6.20 5.73 9.72
C ARG A 139 7.47 5.51 10.50
N ALA A 140 7.61 4.37 11.17
CA ALA A 140 8.80 4.01 11.94
C ALA A 140 9.99 3.64 11.03
N ASP A 141 9.80 2.68 10.13
CA ASP A 141 10.79 2.23 9.15
C ASP A 141 10.13 1.61 7.91
N ALA A 142 10.14 2.35 6.81
CA ALA A 142 9.60 1.90 5.53
C ALA A 142 10.32 0.67 4.96
N SER A 143 11.60 0.47 5.29
CA SER A 143 12.36 -0.70 4.85
C SER A 143 11.97 -1.97 5.62
N PHE A 144 11.71 -1.84 6.91
CA PHE A 144 11.24 -2.93 7.74
C PHE A 144 9.79 -3.34 7.40
N GLN A 145 8.95 -2.38 7.06
CA GLN A 145 7.59 -2.64 6.58
C GLN A 145 7.59 -3.61 5.38
N ASN A 146 8.55 -3.50 4.47
CA ASN A 146 8.68 -4.41 3.32
C ASN A 146 8.95 -5.87 3.72
N ILE A 147 9.49 -6.14 4.90
CA ILE A 147 9.67 -7.50 5.41
C ILE A 147 8.39 -7.96 6.11
N TRP A 148 7.91 -7.14 7.05
CA TRP A 148 6.76 -7.48 7.88
C TRP A 148 5.46 -7.63 7.08
N MET A 149 5.22 -6.76 6.09
CA MET A 149 4.01 -6.77 5.28
C MET A 149 3.91 -7.99 4.33
N LEU A 150 5.01 -8.68 4.04
CA LEU A 150 4.98 -9.88 3.20
C LEU A 150 4.19 -11.05 3.81
N GLN A 151 3.85 -11.00 5.12
CA GLN A 151 2.87 -11.91 5.71
C GLN A 151 1.54 -11.93 4.95
N ASP A 152 1.21 -10.85 4.23
CA ASP A 152 0.04 -10.71 3.37
C ASP A 152 0.01 -11.73 2.20
N CYS A 153 1.16 -12.27 1.80
CA CYS A 153 1.23 -13.39 0.88
C CYS A 153 0.50 -14.64 1.40
N GLY A 154 0.33 -14.77 2.73
CA GLY A 154 -0.48 -15.80 3.36
C GLY A 154 -1.96 -15.78 2.92
N GLU A 155 -2.52 -14.60 2.59
CA GLU A 155 -3.87 -14.51 2.03
C GLU A 155 -4.00 -15.25 0.68
N THR A 156 -2.95 -15.22 -0.15
CA THR A 156 -2.96 -15.96 -1.43
C THR A 156 -3.00 -17.47 -1.21
N ILE A 157 -2.28 -17.98 -0.18
CA ILE A 157 -2.38 -19.37 0.24
C ILE A 157 -3.79 -19.67 0.77
N TYR A 158 -4.32 -18.79 1.63
CA TYR A 158 -5.67 -18.92 2.17
C TYR A 158 -6.75 -18.95 1.08
N GLU A 159 -6.65 -18.10 0.07
CA GLU A 159 -7.63 -18.01 -1.01
C GLU A 159 -7.59 -19.19 -1.98
N PHE A 160 -6.39 -19.66 -2.35
CA PHE A 160 -6.22 -20.48 -3.56
C PHE A 160 -5.56 -21.84 -3.33
N ALA A 161 -4.88 -22.06 -2.20
CA ALA A 161 -4.27 -23.33 -1.88
C ALA A 161 -5.32 -24.37 -1.42
N ASP A 162 -4.94 -25.64 -1.46
CA ASP A 162 -5.73 -26.70 -0.86
C ASP A 162 -5.63 -26.71 0.68
N GLU A 163 -6.48 -27.50 1.34
CA GLU A 163 -6.55 -27.52 2.80
C GLU A 163 -5.27 -28.10 3.44
N GLU A 164 -4.55 -29.00 2.77
CA GLU A 164 -3.27 -29.54 3.26
C GLU A 164 -2.21 -28.43 3.26
N GLN A 165 -2.09 -27.68 2.18
CA GLN A 165 -1.17 -26.54 2.08
C GLN A 165 -1.52 -25.43 3.09
N LYS A 166 -2.80 -25.09 3.23
CA LYS A 166 -3.27 -24.11 4.23
C LYS A 166 -2.87 -24.51 5.65
N ASN A 167 -3.18 -25.75 6.04
CA ASN A 167 -2.88 -26.26 7.38
C ASN A 167 -1.36 -26.37 7.65
N ARG A 168 -0.54 -26.50 6.60
CA ARG A 168 0.92 -26.58 6.72
C ARG A 168 1.57 -25.21 6.81
N TYR A 169 1.16 -24.25 5.98
CA TYR A 169 1.88 -22.99 5.82
C TYR A 169 1.31 -21.85 6.66
N LEU A 170 -0.01 -21.72 6.80
CA LEU A 170 -0.60 -20.56 7.48
C LEU A 170 -0.24 -20.49 8.97
N PRO A 171 -0.25 -21.59 9.76
CA PRO A 171 0.21 -21.54 11.15
C PRO A 171 1.68 -21.13 11.30
N ARG A 172 2.55 -21.51 10.35
CA ARG A 172 3.98 -21.14 10.37
C ARG A 172 4.18 -19.64 10.16
N ILE A 173 3.37 -19.03 9.28
CA ILE A 173 3.39 -17.58 9.08
C ILE A 173 2.95 -16.85 10.36
N VAL A 174 1.89 -17.32 11.02
CA VAL A 174 1.43 -16.77 12.31
C VAL A 174 2.51 -16.89 13.39
N GLN A 175 3.29 -17.96 13.37
CA GLN A 175 4.42 -18.18 14.29
C GLN A 175 5.68 -17.38 13.95
N GLY A 176 5.62 -16.54 12.90
CA GLY A 176 6.69 -15.61 12.55
C GLY A 176 7.62 -16.06 11.43
N GLU A 177 7.34 -17.17 10.73
CA GLU A 177 8.06 -17.49 9.51
C GLU A 177 7.78 -16.43 8.44
N THR A 178 8.84 -16.00 7.78
CA THR A 178 8.79 -14.91 6.80
C THR A 178 8.40 -15.38 5.41
N MET A 179 7.85 -14.46 4.61
CA MET A 179 7.46 -14.75 3.24
C MET A 179 8.20 -13.90 2.21
N SER A 180 8.16 -14.35 0.96
CA SER A 180 8.50 -13.58 -0.22
C SER A 180 7.54 -13.87 -1.38
N MET A 181 7.47 -12.92 -2.34
CA MET A 181 6.76 -13.14 -3.60
C MET A 181 7.75 -13.00 -4.78
N ASP A 182 8.03 -14.12 -5.41
CA ASP A 182 9.08 -14.27 -6.40
C ASP A 182 8.49 -14.18 -7.82
N LEU A 183 8.20 -12.94 -8.25
CA LEU A 183 7.53 -12.68 -9.53
C LEU A 183 8.52 -12.24 -10.61
N THR A 184 9.29 -11.19 -10.33
CA THR A 184 10.11 -10.44 -11.28
C THR A 184 11.35 -11.21 -11.72
N GLU A 185 11.70 -11.08 -13.01
CA GLU A 185 12.93 -11.57 -13.63
C GLU A 185 13.71 -10.41 -14.28
N PRO A 186 14.99 -10.60 -14.69
CA PRO A 186 15.78 -9.53 -15.30
C PRO A 186 15.07 -8.83 -16.47
N ASP A 187 14.35 -9.57 -17.31
CA ASP A 187 13.67 -9.08 -18.51
C ASP A 187 12.13 -9.08 -18.39
N ALA A 188 11.58 -9.36 -17.20
CA ALA A 188 10.14 -9.45 -16.93
C ALA A 188 9.79 -8.77 -15.61
N GLY A 189 9.65 -7.44 -15.63
CA GLY A 189 9.24 -6.63 -14.48
C GLY A 189 7.81 -6.08 -14.65
N SER A 190 7.62 -5.06 -15.49
CA SER A 190 6.29 -4.52 -15.80
C SER A 190 5.44 -5.49 -16.60
N ASP A 191 6.05 -6.24 -17.53
CA ASP A 191 5.39 -7.31 -18.29
C ASP A 191 5.73 -8.69 -17.68
N LEU A 192 4.92 -9.10 -16.70
CA LEU A 192 5.05 -10.42 -16.07
C LEU A 192 4.64 -11.59 -16.99
N GLN A 193 4.02 -11.33 -18.16
CA GLN A 193 3.74 -12.40 -19.12
C GLN A 193 5.03 -12.99 -19.69
N ALA A 194 6.11 -12.20 -19.71
CA ALA A 194 7.43 -12.60 -20.20
C ALA A 194 8.24 -13.45 -19.21
N VAL A 195 7.72 -13.80 -18.04
CA VAL A 195 8.37 -14.66 -17.05
C VAL A 195 8.76 -16.01 -17.68
N MET A 196 10.02 -16.41 -17.48
CA MET A 196 10.63 -17.60 -18.11
C MET A 196 11.11 -18.65 -17.10
N LEU A 197 11.13 -18.38 -15.79
CA LEU A 197 11.46 -19.40 -14.79
C LEU A 197 10.62 -20.64 -15.04
N LYS A 198 11.27 -21.78 -15.28
CA LYS A 198 10.60 -23.02 -15.73
C LYS A 198 10.12 -23.83 -14.53
N ALA A 199 8.87 -24.28 -14.57
CA ALA A 199 8.34 -25.31 -13.69
C ALA A 199 8.14 -26.61 -14.51
N SER A 200 8.79 -27.70 -14.06
CA SER A 200 8.70 -29.01 -14.71
C SER A 200 8.13 -30.04 -13.72
N TYR A 201 7.14 -30.79 -14.18
CA TYR A 201 6.54 -31.85 -13.36
C TYR A 201 7.21 -33.18 -13.62
N ASN A 202 7.64 -33.85 -12.55
CA ASN A 202 8.15 -35.21 -12.60
C ASN A 202 7.04 -36.19 -12.18
N GLU A 203 6.47 -36.91 -13.14
CA GLU A 203 5.37 -37.87 -12.90
C GLU A 203 5.75 -39.01 -11.96
N LYS A 204 7.01 -39.48 -12.02
CA LYS A 204 7.47 -40.62 -11.19
C LYS A 204 7.57 -40.25 -9.72
N GLU A 205 7.90 -38.99 -9.44
CA GLU A 205 8.09 -38.46 -8.08
C GLU A 205 6.88 -37.70 -7.58
N ASN A 206 5.89 -37.47 -8.45
CA ASN A 206 4.72 -36.62 -8.19
C ASN A 206 5.15 -35.24 -7.67
N GLN A 207 6.14 -34.60 -8.32
CA GLN A 207 6.84 -33.41 -7.80
C GLN A 207 7.12 -32.38 -8.88
N TRP A 208 6.86 -31.11 -8.56
CA TRP A 208 7.28 -29.97 -9.38
C TRP A 208 8.70 -29.53 -9.04
N TYR A 209 9.46 -29.15 -10.05
CA TYR A 209 10.81 -28.63 -9.97
C TYR A 209 10.92 -27.28 -10.66
N LEU A 210 11.45 -26.28 -9.95
CA LEU A 210 11.67 -24.93 -10.46
C LEU A 210 13.13 -24.76 -10.87
N ASN A 211 13.36 -24.13 -12.04
CA ASN A 211 14.67 -23.82 -12.59
C ASN A 211 14.68 -22.46 -13.27
N GLY A 212 15.66 -21.61 -12.94
CA GLY A 212 15.84 -20.29 -13.52
C GLY A 212 16.32 -19.26 -12.52
N VAL A 213 16.07 -17.98 -12.82
CA VAL A 213 16.52 -16.83 -12.02
C VAL A 213 15.35 -15.90 -11.74
N LYS A 214 15.24 -15.45 -10.51
CA LYS A 214 14.37 -14.34 -10.10
C LYS A 214 15.23 -13.17 -9.66
N ARG A 215 14.78 -11.94 -9.88
CA ARG A 215 15.53 -10.73 -9.55
C ARG A 215 14.65 -9.68 -8.88
N PHE A 216 15.28 -8.84 -8.07
CA PHE A 216 14.60 -7.82 -7.28
C PHE A 216 13.58 -8.38 -6.27
N ILE A 217 13.84 -9.57 -5.73
CA ILE A 217 12.93 -10.24 -4.82
C ILE A 217 13.15 -9.72 -3.40
N THR A 218 12.15 -9.02 -2.89
CA THR A 218 12.13 -8.51 -1.52
C THR A 218 12.06 -9.69 -0.55
N ASN A 219 12.94 -9.66 0.46
CA ASN A 219 13.07 -10.73 1.44
C ASN A 219 13.31 -12.11 0.81
N GLY A 220 14.14 -12.17 -0.25
CA GLY A 220 14.29 -13.33 -1.12
C GLY A 220 14.97 -14.56 -0.49
N ASP A 221 15.34 -14.55 0.80
CA ASP A 221 15.75 -15.73 1.57
C ASP A 221 14.73 -16.07 2.69
N ALA A 222 13.47 -15.71 2.47
CA ALA A 222 12.36 -16.00 3.36
C ALA A 222 12.18 -17.51 3.58
N ASP A 223 11.35 -17.87 4.54
CA ASP A 223 11.06 -19.27 4.87
C ASP A 223 10.09 -19.91 3.87
N ILE A 224 9.11 -19.12 3.40
CA ILE A 224 8.06 -19.54 2.47
C ILE A 224 8.00 -18.54 1.29
N HIS A 225 8.00 -19.05 0.06
CA HIS A 225 7.95 -18.22 -1.14
C HIS A 225 6.71 -18.53 -1.98
N LEU A 226 6.07 -17.49 -2.51
CA LEU A 226 5.12 -17.62 -3.62
C LEU A 226 5.84 -17.33 -4.93
N VAL A 227 5.92 -18.31 -5.82
CA VAL A 227 6.75 -18.25 -7.03
C VAL A 227 5.89 -18.33 -8.28
N LEU A 228 5.97 -17.31 -9.14
CA LEU A 228 5.37 -17.34 -10.48
C LEU A 228 6.33 -18.03 -11.45
N ALA A 229 5.88 -19.12 -12.07
CA ALA A 229 6.71 -19.89 -13.00
C ALA A 229 5.93 -20.38 -14.21
N ARG A 230 6.65 -20.60 -15.33
CA ARG A 230 6.08 -21.14 -16.56
C ARG A 230 5.98 -22.66 -16.47
N SER A 231 4.74 -23.15 -16.35
CA SER A 231 4.40 -24.56 -16.26
C SER A 231 3.97 -25.18 -17.59
N GLU A 232 3.70 -24.36 -18.62
CA GLU A 232 3.24 -24.81 -19.91
C GLU A 232 4.33 -24.60 -20.97
N GLU A 233 4.89 -25.69 -21.46
CA GLU A 233 5.95 -25.66 -22.47
C GLU A 233 5.46 -25.03 -23.78
N GLY A 234 6.32 -24.24 -24.44
CA GLY A 234 6.01 -23.59 -25.73
C GLY A 234 5.11 -22.35 -25.64
N THR A 235 4.64 -21.96 -24.43
CA THR A 235 3.84 -20.74 -24.26
C THR A 235 4.71 -19.52 -23.99
N LYS A 236 4.21 -18.32 -24.37
CA LYS A 236 4.86 -17.02 -24.12
C LYS A 236 3.94 -15.98 -23.47
N ASP A 237 2.70 -16.35 -23.20
CA ASP A 237 1.67 -15.48 -22.64
C ASP A 237 1.33 -15.84 -21.16
N ALA A 238 0.40 -15.08 -20.57
CA ALA A 238 -0.07 -15.26 -19.21
C ALA A 238 -0.64 -16.65 -18.91
N ARG A 239 -1.20 -17.33 -19.93
CA ARG A 239 -1.81 -18.65 -19.81
C ARG A 239 -0.80 -19.78 -19.60
N GLY A 240 0.48 -19.51 -19.82
CA GLY A 240 1.55 -20.47 -19.54
C GLY A 240 2.05 -20.45 -18.10
N LEU A 241 1.55 -19.54 -17.27
CA LEU A 241 2.08 -19.25 -15.94
C LEU A 241 1.19 -19.82 -14.82
N SER A 242 1.84 -20.49 -13.86
CA SER A 242 1.22 -21.04 -12.65
C SER A 242 1.90 -20.49 -11.40
N MET A 243 1.19 -20.55 -10.28
CA MET A 243 1.72 -20.15 -8.97
C MET A 243 2.17 -21.38 -8.20
N PHE A 244 3.31 -21.27 -7.54
CA PHE A 244 3.88 -22.33 -6.71
C PHE A 244 4.19 -21.79 -5.31
N VAL A 245 4.06 -22.64 -4.31
CA VAL A 245 4.66 -22.42 -2.99
C VAL A 245 5.97 -23.20 -2.91
N TYR A 246 7.03 -22.53 -2.49
CA TYR A 246 8.33 -23.12 -2.23
C TYR A 246 8.68 -22.94 -0.75
N ASP A 247 9.07 -24.02 -0.11
CA ASP A 247 9.58 -24.05 1.26
C ASP A 247 11.11 -24.05 1.23
N LYS A 248 11.73 -23.09 1.91
CA LYS A 248 13.19 -22.95 2.00
C LYS A 248 13.90 -24.24 2.44
N ASN A 249 13.26 -25.03 3.30
CA ASN A 249 13.79 -26.30 3.79
C ASN A 249 13.93 -27.37 2.68
N SER A 250 13.24 -27.20 1.54
CA SER A 250 13.37 -28.10 0.39
C SER A 250 14.69 -27.94 -0.38
N GLY A 251 15.42 -26.84 -0.14
CA GLY A 251 16.68 -26.55 -0.83
C GLY A 251 16.50 -26.23 -2.32
N GLY A 252 17.62 -26.12 -3.04
CA GLY A 252 17.61 -25.85 -4.48
C GLY A 252 17.48 -24.35 -4.85
N VAL A 253 17.35 -23.44 -3.88
CA VAL A 253 17.38 -21.98 -4.09
C VAL A 253 18.58 -21.39 -3.38
N THR A 254 19.29 -20.49 -4.07
CA THR A 254 20.45 -19.78 -3.54
C THR A 254 20.32 -18.29 -3.80
N VAL A 255 20.62 -17.47 -2.83
CA VAL A 255 20.76 -16.03 -3.00
C VAL A 255 22.12 -15.75 -3.68
N ARG A 256 22.10 -15.30 -4.93
CA ARG A 256 23.34 -14.95 -5.65
C ARG A 256 23.92 -13.64 -5.14
N ARG A 257 23.05 -12.66 -4.84
CA ARG A 257 23.44 -11.37 -4.25
C ARG A 257 22.23 -10.63 -3.67
N ILE A 258 22.52 -9.66 -2.82
CA ILE A 258 21.60 -8.61 -2.40
C ILE A 258 21.87 -7.37 -3.27
N GLU A 259 20.83 -6.74 -3.78
CA GLU A 259 20.95 -5.54 -4.62
C GLU A 259 21.38 -4.32 -3.77
N ASN A 260 22.33 -3.54 -4.27
CA ASN A 260 22.73 -2.29 -3.67
C ASN A 260 21.73 -1.19 -4.06
N LYS A 261 20.90 -0.76 -3.13
CA LYS A 261 19.76 0.12 -3.39
C LYS A 261 19.99 1.54 -2.92
N MET A 262 19.26 2.48 -3.51
CA MET A 262 19.20 3.87 -3.09
C MET A 262 18.65 4.02 -1.67
N GLY A 263 17.50 3.40 -1.38
CA GLY A 263 16.78 3.42 -0.10
C GLY A 263 16.22 2.05 0.25
N ILE A 264 15.36 1.99 1.29
CA ILE A 264 14.80 0.76 1.86
C ILE A 264 15.87 -0.32 2.08
N LYS A 265 17.03 0.09 2.59
CA LYS A 265 18.22 -0.77 2.62
C LYS A 265 18.10 -1.92 3.61
N GLY A 266 17.28 -1.79 4.64
CA GLY A 266 17.06 -2.84 5.63
C GLY A 266 16.41 -4.12 5.07
N ALA A 267 15.59 -4.00 4.04
CA ALA A 267 14.99 -5.14 3.38
C ALA A 267 15.96 -5.79 2.38
N PRO A 268 16.29 -7.07 2.48
CA PRO A 268 17.12 -7.74 1.49
C PRO A 268 16.36 -7.91 0.19
N THR A 269 16.80 -7.22 -0.86
CA THR A 269 16.27 -7.40 -2.21
C THR A 269 17.24 -8.27 -3.00
N CYS A 270 16.82 -9.49 -3.32
CA CYS A 270 17.70 -10.56 -3.75
C CYS A 270 17.60 -10.88 -5.25
N GLU A 271 18.71 -11.37 -5.79
CA GLU A 271 18.73 -12.18 -7.01
C GLU A 271 18.82 -13.66 -6.60
N LEU A 272 17.81 -14.46 -7.02
CA LEU A 272 17.65 -15.85 -6.63
C LEU A 272 17.95 -16.78 -7.80
N VAL A 273 18.68 -17.87 -7.54
CA VAL A 273 18.92 -18.94 -8.50
C VAL A 273 18.21 -20.20 -8.03
N TYR A 274 17.28 -20.66 -8.86
CA TYR A 274 16.54 -21.90 -8.69
C TYR A 274 17.25 -23.02 -9.48
N LYS A 275 17.60 -24.10 -8.81
CA LYS A 275 18.22 -25.28 -9.43
C LYS A 275 17.56 -26.54 -8.88
N ASN A 276 16.63 -27.09 -9.67
CA ASN A 276 15.79 -28.22 -9.27
C ASN A 276 15.16 -28.02 -7.87
N ALA A 277 14.67 -26.80 -7.62
CA ALA A 277 14.00 -26.48 -6.37
C ALA A 277 12.61 -27.15 -6.34
N LYS A 278 12.37 -27.97 -5.32
CA LYS A 278 11.08 -28.65 -5.13
C LYS A 278 10.04 -27.63 -4.70
N ALA A 279 8.91 -27.60 -5.38
CA ALA A 279 7.80 -26.70 -5.07
C ALA A 279 6.45 -27.40 -5.26
N GLU A 280 5.41 -26.82 -4.72
CA GLU A 280 4.04 -27.33 -4.82
C GLU A 280 3.19 -26.36 -5.61
N LEU A 281 2.32 -26.89 -6.48
CA LEU A 281 1.38 -26.06 -7.22
C LEU A 281 0.31 -25.49 -6.28
N VAL A 282 0.08 -24.18 -6.36
CA VAL A 282 -1.02 -23.52 -5.65
C VAL A 282 -2.23 -23.43 -6.57
N GLY A 283 -3.34 -24.01 -6.18
CA GLY A 283 -4.59 -23.99 -6.93
C GLY A 283 -4.47 -24.69 -8.29
N SER A 284 -4.94 -24.02 -9.35
CA SER A 284 -5.01 -24.60 -10.70
C SER A 284 -3.88 -24.12 -11.59
N ARG A 285 -3.31 -25.02 -12.43
CA ARG A 285 -2.36 -24.66 -13.49
C ARG A 285 -2.93 -23.55 -14.38
N ARG A 286 -2.05 -22.73 -14.94
CA ARG A 286 -2.37 -21.66 -15.91
C ARG A 286 -3.12 -20.46 -15.32
N MET A 287 -3.42 -20.47 -14.03
CA MET A 287 -4.13 -19.38 -13.33
C MET A 287 -3.17 -18.44 -12.58
N GLY A 288 -1.86 -18.72 -12.59
CA GLY A 288 -0.88 -18.00 -11.79
C GLY A 288 -0.91 -16.49 -11.98
N LEU A 289 -0.77 -15.99 -13.20
CA LEU A 289 -0.76 -14.56 -13.47
C LEU A 289 -2.19 -13.98 -13.54
N ILE A 290 -3.07 -14.62 -14.31
CA ILE A 290 -4.39 -14.04 -14.65
C ILE A 290 -5.35 -13.96 -13.46
N LYS A 291 -5.11 -14.72 -12.39
CA LYS A 291 -5.94 -14.72 -11.20
C LYS A 291 -5.14 -14.49 -9.91
N TYR A 292 -4.18 -15.34 -9.61
CA TYR A 292 -3.53 -15.36 -8.30
C TYR A 292 -2.59 -14.18 -8.08
N VAL A 293 -1.73 -13.86 -9.06
CA VAL A 293 -0.87 -12.67 -8.99
C VAL A 293 -1.71 -11.38 -9.00
N MET A 294 -2.81 -11.33 -9.74
CA MET A 294 -3.66 -10.13 -9.76
C MET A 294 -4.31 -9.87 -8.39
N SER A 295 -4.75 -10.92 -7.68
CA SER A 295 -5.25 -10.78 -6.30
C SER A 295 -4.14 -10.33 -5.36
N LEU A 296 -2.98 -11.00 -5.39
CA LEU A 296 -1.80 -10.69 -4.59
C LEU A 296 -1.33 -9.24 -4.79
N MET A 297 -1.23 -8.78 -6.05
CA MET A 297 -0.79 -7.43 -6.40
C MET A 297 -1.74 -6.33 -5.92
N ASN A 298 -3.03 -6.60 -5.84
CA ASN A 298 -3.98 -5.61 -5.30
C ASN A 298 -3.79 -5.42 -3.80
N GLY A 299 -3.53 -6.49 -3.03
CA GLY A 299 -3.12 -6.41 -1.62
C GLY A 299 -1.81 -5.66 -1.46
N ALA A 300 -0.77 -6.05 -2.21
CA ALA A 300 0.53 -5.39 -2.19
C ALA A 300 0.44 -3.88 -2.51
N ARG A 301 -0.36 -3.47 -3.50
CA ARG A 301 -0.58 -2.05 -3.83
C ARG A 301 -1.21 -1.27 -2.68
N LEU A 302 -2.17 -1.87 -1.96
CA LEU A 302 -2.76 -1.24 -0.77
C LEU A 302 -1.69 -1.05 0.32
N GLY A 303 -0.80 -2.03 0.52
CA GLY A 303 0.37 -1.91 1.38
C GLY A 303 1.33 -0.79 0.98
N ILE A 304 1.50 -0.50 -0.33
CA ILE A 304 2.30 0.63 -0.80
C ILE A 304 1.60 1.97 -0.55
N ILE A 305 0.26 2.02 -0.58
CA ILE A 305 -0.45 3.24 -0.14
C ILE A 305 -0.15 3.49 1.35
N ALA A 306 -0.25 2.47 2.20
CA ALA A 306 0.07 2.58 3.63
C ALA A 306 1.52 3.01 3.86
N GLN A 307 2.48 2.41 3.13
CA GLN A 307 3.88 2.80 3.18
C GLN A 307 4.10 4.26 2.78
N SER A 308 3.43 4.71 1.73
CA SER A 308 3.52 6.10 1.26
C SER A 308 2.96 7.08 2.29
N VAL A 309 1.87 6.72 2.97
CA VAL A 309 1.27 7.51 4.06
C VAL A 309 2.23 7.58 5.25
N GLY A 310 2.80 6.45 5.68
CA GLY A 310 3.76 6.40 6.80
C GLY A 310 5.02 7.24 6.54
N ILE A 311 5.61 7.14 5.33
CA ILE A 311 6.76 7.99 4.93
C ILE A 311 6.36 9.46 4.92
N SER A 312 5.18 9.80 4.38
CA SER A 312 4.68 11.19 4.36
C SER A 312 4.49 11.75 5.77
N GLU A 313 3.96 10.93 6.69
CA GLU A 313 3.79 11.30 8.09
C GLU A 313 5.15 11.55 8.76
N ALA A 314 6.10 10.62 8.60
CA ALA A 314 7.44 10.76 9.15
C ALA A 314 8.16 12.02 8.62
N ALA A 315 8.09 12.27 7.31
CA ALA A 315 8.68 13.43 6.67
C ALA A 315 8.04 14.74 7.14
N THR A 316 6.70 14.76 7.26
CA THR A 316 5.96 15.94 7.72
C THR A 316 6.29 16.26 9.18
N GLN A 317 6.32 15.25 10.04
CA GLN A 317 6.63 15.44 11.46
C GLN A 317 8.07 15.90 11.69
N GLU A 318 9.02 15.31 10.97
CA GLU A 318 10.44 15.71 11.04
C GLU A 318 10.64 17.16 10.60
N ALA A 319 10.04 17.54 9.47
CA ALA A 319 10.09 18.90 8.95
C ALA A 319 9.43 19.92 9.89
N TYR A 320 8.29 19.55 10.48
CA TYR A 320 7.58 20.39 11.43
C TYR A 320 8.40 20.64 12.70
N ASN A 321 8.95 19.59 13.30
CA ASN A 321 9.77 19.69 14.50
C ASN A 321 11.01 20.57 14.27
N TYR A 322 11.70 20.32 13.15
CA TYR A 322 12.85 21.16 12.79
C TYR A 322 12.48 22.63 12.58
N ALA A 323 11.34 22.90 11.92
CA ALA A 323 10.90 24.26 11.65
C ALA A 323 10.50 25.04 12.91
N LEU A 324 10.04 24.36 13.97
CA LEU A 324 9.76 24.95 15.28
C LEU A 324 11.03 25.37 16.01
N GLU A 325 12.10 24.58 15.92
CA GLU A 325 13.33 24.78 16.69
C GLU A 325 14.33 25.69 15.95
N ARG A 326 14.45 25.53 14.63
CA ARG A 326 15.42 26.27 13.81
C ARG A 326 15.08 27.75 13.74
N ARG A 327 16.02 28.61 14.13
CA ARG A 327 15.85 30.07 14.08
C ARG A 327 16.75 30.69 13.02
N GLN A 328 16.20 31.57 12.21
CA GLN A 328 16.91 32.41 11.25
C GLN A 328 16.27 33.81 11.23
N PHE A 329 17.02 34.85 10.96
CA PHE A 329 16.53 36.23 10.92
C PHE A 329 15.73 36.65 12.16
N GLY A 330 16.15 36.14 13.34
CA GLY A 330 15.54 36.47 14.65
C GLY A 330 14.30 35.69 15.05
N LYS A 331 13.73 34.79 14.22
CA LYS A 331 12.54 34.02 14.52
C LYS A 331 12.63 32.55 14.11
N ALA A 332 11.72 31.72 14.57
CA ALA A 332 11.62 30.33 14.13
C ALA A 332 11.26 30.28 12.64
N ILE A 333 11.83 29.32 11.89
CA ILE A 333 11.59 29.30 10.44
C ILE A 333 10.15 28.96 10.08
N ILE A 334 9.41 28.29 10.96
CA ILE A 334 7.96 28.03 10.79
C ILE A 334 7.14 29.33 10.69
N GLU A 335 7.65 30.46 11.21
CA GLU A 335 6.97 31.75 11.14
C GLU A 335 7.07 32.43 9.75
N PHE A 336 7.85 31.86 8.82
CA PHE A 336 7.94 32.38 7.46
C PHE A 336 6.83 31.79 6.56
N PRO A 337 6.07 32.64 5.82
CA PRO A 337 4.98 32.19 4.97
C PRO A 337 5.33 31.04 4.02
N PRO A 338 6.45 31.06 3.27
CA PRO A 338 6.80 29.93 2.40
C PRO A 338 7.05 28.62 3.13
N VAL A 339 7.50 28.67 4.40
CA VAL A 339 7.78 27.45 5.20
C VAL A 339 6.48 26.86 5.73
N TYR A 340 5.61 27.68 6.35
CA TYR A 340 4.34 27.13 6.83
C TYR A 340 3.40 26.71 5.70
N GLU A 341 3.50 27.31 4.51
CA GLU A 341 2.77 26.85 3.33
C GLU A 341 3.22 25.44 2.91
N MET A 342 4.54 25.19 2.82
CA MET A 342 5.07 23.86 2.53
C MET A 342 4.57 22.83 3.56
N LEU A 343 4.69 23.13 4.86
CA LEU A 343 4.25 22.25 5.95
C LEU A 343 2.75 21.96 5.89
N ALA A 344 1.92 22.98 5.62
CA ALA A 344 0.47 22.81 5.47
C ALA A 344 0.13 21.92 4.27
N ASN A 345 0.81 22.09 3.14
CA ASN A 345 0.63 21.24 1.96
C ASN A 345 1.09 19.79 2.21
N MET A 346 2.21 19.59 2.92
CA MET A 346 2.69 18.26 3.33
C MET A 346 1.64 17.56 4.20
N ARG A 347 1.10 18.23 5.21
CA ARG A 347 0.04 17.70 6.09
C ARG A 347 -1.22 17.37 5.29
N ALA A 348 -1.69 18.28 4.46
CA ALA A 348 -2.90 18.09 3.68
C ALA A 348 -2.79 16.92 2.69
N LYS A 349 -1.63 16.74 2.04
CA LYS A 349 -1.34 15.59 1.16
C LYS A 349 -1.27 14.27 1.94
N THR A 350 -0.69 14.29 3.14
CA THR A 350 -0.65 13.10 4.03
C THR A 350 -2.06 12.69 4.44
N ASP A 351 -2.89 13.63 4.89
CA ASP A 351 -4.27 13.36 5.31
C ASP A 351 -5.13 12.90 4.12
N ALA A 352 -4.96 13.49 2.93
CA ALA A 352 -5.62 13.05 1.70
C ALA A 352 -5.24 11.62 1.29
N SER A 353 -3.98 11.26 1.43
CA SER A 353 -3.49 9.90 1.16
C SER A 353 -4.03 8.92 2.20
N ARG A 354 -4.10 9.32 3.46
CA ARG A 354 -4.59 8.48 4.57
C ARG A 354 -6.09 8.19 4.46
N THR A 355 -6.91 9.20 4.15
CA THR A 355 -8.35 8.97 3.91
C THR A 355 -8.59 8.06 2.71
N MET A 356 -7.78 8.21 1.63
CA MET A 356 -7.84 7.34 0.45
C MET A 356 -7.46 5.89 0.78
N LEU A 357 -6.43 5.69 1.61
CA LEU A 357 -6.01 4.37 2.09
C LEU A 357 -7.16 3.64 2.80
N TYR A 358 -7.78 4.29 3.77
CA TYR A 358 -8.80 3.63 4.59
C TYR A 358 -10.13 3.50 3.87
N GLU A 359 -10.48 4.41 2.95
CA GLU A 359 -11.63 4.20 2.08
C GLU A 359 -11.44 3.00 1.16
N THR A 360 -10.26 2.88 0.55
CA THR A 360 -9.91 1.71 -0.28
C THR A 360 -9.90 0.43 0.55
N GLY A 361 -9.34 0.47 1.77
CA GLY A 361 -9.34 -0.65 2.71
C GLY A 361 -10.76 -1.13 3.04
N ARG A 362 -11.70 -0.21 3.29
CA ARG A 362 -13.11 -0.55 3.53
C ARG A 362 -13.77 -1.25 2.33
N PHE A 363 -13.45 -0.83 1.11
CA PHE A 363 -13.97 -1.49 -0.09
C PHE A 363 -13.41 -2.91 -0.25
N VAL A 364 -12.12 -3.08 0.05
CA VAL A 364 -11.47 -4.38 0.05
C VAL A 364 -12.08 -5.30 1.12
N ASP A 365 -12.28 -4.81 2.34
CA ASP A 365 -12.93 -5.56 3.42
C ASP A 365 -14.31 -6.07 3.00
N MET A 366 -15.14 -5.19 2.45
CA MET A 366 -16.50 -5.53 2.06
C MET A 366 -16.54 -6.64 1.00
N TYR A 367 -15.80 -6.49 -0.11
CA TYR A 367 -15.90 -7.47 -1.17
C TYR A 367 -15.20 -8.79 -0.83
N LYS A 368 -14.00 -8.75 -0.22
CA LYS A 368 -13.25 -9.97 0.12
C LYS A 368 -13.95 -10.79 1.19
N THR A 369 -14.51 -10.14 2.20
CA THR A 369 -15.26 -10.84 3.24
C THR A 369 -16.53 -11.49 2.68
N LEU A 370 -17.26 -10.81 1.80
CA LEU A 370 -18.43 -11.41 1.13
C LEU A 370 -18.03 -12.53 0.17
N GLU A 371 -16.90 -12.40 -0.54
CA GLU A 371 -16.37 -13.48 -1.38
C GLU A 371 -16.03 -14.72 -0.55
N ASP A 372 -15.42 -14.53 0.62
CA ASP A 372 -15.08 -15.60 1.55
C ASP A 372 -16.34 -16.28 2.10
N ILE A 373 -17.33 -15.52 2.54
CA ILE A 373 -18.66 -16.04 2.92
C ILE A 373 -19.28 -16.84 1.78
N GLY A 374 -19.11 -16.37 0.53
CA GLY A 374 -19.62 -17.06 -0.65
C GLY A 374 -19.01 -18.43 -0.92
N ARG A 375 -17.83 -18.73 -0.33
CA ARG A 375 -17.21 -20.08 -0.35
C ARG A 375 -17.85 -21.02 0.67
N GLU A 376 -18.35 -20.47 1.78
CA GLU A 376 -18.97 -21.24 2.87
C GLU A 376 -20.46 -21.50 2.61
N ARG A 377 -21.17 -20.50 2.07
CA ARG A 377 -22.61 -20.54 1.78
C ARG A 377 -23.00 -19.71 0.58
N LYS A 378 -24.18 -19.97 0.03
CA LYS A 378 -24.74 -19.11 -1.02
C LYS A 378 -25.06 -17.71 -0.48
N LEU A 379 -24.54 -16.68 -1.15
CA LEU A 379 -24.85 -15.28 -0.84
C LEU A 379 -26.30 -14.94 -1.19
N THR A 380 -26.92 -14.05 -0.43
CA THR A 380 -28.21 -13.45 -0.80
C THR A 380 -28.08 -12.57 -2.05
N PRO A 381 -29.18 -12.18 -2.71
CA PRO A 381 -29.11 -11.22 -3.82
C PRO A 381 -28.47 -9.88 -3.43
N GLU A 382 -28.80 -9.39 -2.23
CA GLU A 382 -28.26 -8.14 -1.66
C GLU A 382 -26.76 -8.25 -1.43
N GLU A 383 -26.29 -9.31 -0.76
CA GLU A 383 -24.88 -9.59 -0.53
C GLU A 383 -24.08 -9.70 -1.85
N ARG A 384 -24.66 -10.35 -2.88
CA ARG A 384 -24.00 -10.42 -4.20
C ARG A 384 -23.89 -9.05 -4.86
N ASN A 385 -24.89 -8.19 -4.70
CA ASN A 385 -24.85 -6.84 -5.24
C ASN A 385 -23.83 -5.97 -4.48
N GLU A 386 -23.81 -6.05 -3.14
CA GLU A 386 -22.77 -5.40 -2.30
C GLU A 386 -21.37 -5.85 -2.73
N MET A 387 -21.13 -7.16 -2.83
CA MET A 387 -19.83 -7.72 -3.23
C MET A 387 -19.37 -7.17 -4.58
N LYS A 388 -20.23 -7.18 -5.59
CA LYS A 388 -19.91 -6.66 -6.93
C LYS A 388 -19.64 -5.14 -6.92
N TYR A 389 -20.41 -4.39 -6.16
CA TYR A 389 -20.27 -2.94 -6.04
C TYR A 389 -18.93 -2.59 -5.41
N TYR A 390 -18.60 -3.18 -4.26
CA TYR A 390 -17.36 -2.90 -3.56
C TYR A 390 -16.12 -3.47 -4.27
N SER A 391 -16.23 -4.61 -4.94
CA SER A 391 -15.16 -5.15 -5.79
C SER A 391 -14.80 -4.18 -6.92
N ARG A 392 -15.80 -3.58 -7.59
CA ARG A 392 -15.57 -2.57 -8.63
C ARG A 392 -14.90 -1.30 -8.07
N LEU A 393 -15.29 -0.86 -6.88
CA LEU A 393 -14.69 0.30 -6.22
C LEU A 393 -13.26 0.00 -5.76
N ALA A 394 -12.99 -1.14 -5.17
CA ALA A 394 -11.65 -1.56 -4.78
C ALA A 394 -10.71 -1.63 -5.99
N ASP A 395 -11.17 -2.20 -7.10
CA ASP A 395 -10.43 -2.27 -8.37
C ASP A 395 -10.11 -0.88 -8.97
N ALA A 396 -11.02 0.08 -8.79
CA ALA A 396 -10.82 1.46 -9.23
C ALA A 396 -9.89 2.27 -8.29
N PHE A 397 -10.07 2.14 -6.98
CA PHE A 397 -9.40 2.97 -5.99
C PHE A 397 -7.98 2.52 -5.67
N THR A 398 -7.67 1.23 -5.77
CA THR A 398 -6.32 0.70 -5.51
C THR A 398 -5.25 1.32 -6.42
N PRO A 399 -5.36 1.31 -7.76
CA PRO A 399 -4.36 1.96 -8.62
C PRO A 399 -4.36 3.48 -8.47
N LEU A 400 -5.51 4.12 -8.29
CA LEU A 400 -5.62 5.55 -8.07
C LEU A 400 -4.90 5.96 -6.78
N GLY A 401 -5.20 5.28 -5.66
CA GLY A 401 -4.59 5.53 -4.36
C GLY A 401 -3.08 5.30 -4.39
N LYS A 402 -2.62 4.18 -4.98
CA LYS A 402 -1.18 3.89 -5.10
C LYS A 402 -0.47 4.94 -5.95
N GLY A 403 -1.03 5.35 -7.08
CA GLY A 403 -0.47 6.39 -7.94
C GLY A 403 -0.34 7.73 -7.21
N MET A 404 -1.43 8.24 -6.64
CA MET A 404 -1.45 9.55 -5.97
C MET A 404 -0.60 9.59 -4.70
N SER A 405 -0.77 8.61 -3.80
CA SER A 405 -0.08 8.62 -2.50
C SER A 405 1.43 8.45 -2.63
N SER A 406 1.91 7.63 -3.58
CA SER A 406 3.35 7.47 -3.80
C SER A 406 4.01 8.72 -4.39
N GLU A 407 3.33 9.47 -5.24
CA GLU A 407 3.82 10.77 -5.73
C GLU A 407 3.86 11.79 -4.56
N TYR A 408 2.85 11.81 -3.70
CA TYR A 408 2.83 12.70 -2.53
C TYR A 408 3.92 12.35 -1.50
N ALA A 409 4.21 11.07 -1.28
CA ALA A 409 5.30 10.65 -0.41
C ALA A 409 6.66 11.18 -0.91
N ASN A 410 6.89 11.11 -2.22
CA ASN A 410 8.11 11.68 -2.83
C ASN A 410 8.17 13.19 -2.70
N GLN A 411 7.05 13.91 -2.90
CA GLN A 411 6.99 15.37 -2.73
C GLN A 411 7.22 15.79 -1.27
N ASN A 412 6.55 15.12 -0.33
CA ASN A 412 6.69 15.43 1.09
C ASN A 412 8.12 15.16 1.61
N ALA A 413 8.73 14.06 1.18
CA ALA A 413 10.13 13.77 1.53
C ALA A 413 11.11 14.78 0.91
N TYR A 414 10.86 15.26 -0.32
CA TYR A 414 11.61 16.34 -0.94
C TYR A 414 11.46 17.64 -0.15
N ASP A 415 10.23 18.04 0.20
CA ASP A 415 9.94 19.27 0.93
C ASP A 415 10.52 19.23 2.35
N ALA A 416 10.58 18.06 3.00
CA ALA A 416 11.24 17.88 4.28
C ALA A 416 12.73 18.25 4.22
N ILE A 417 13.46 17.77 3.19
CA ILE A 417 14.86 18.17 2.96
C ILE A 417 14.95 19.67 2.70
N GLN A 418 14.05 20.22 1.89
CA GLN A 418 14.05 21.65 1.56
C GLN A 418 13.87 22.54 2.80
N ILE A 419 12.97 22.17 3.71
CA ILE A 419 12.73 22.88 4.97
C ILE A 419 13.96 22.81 5.89
N HIS A 420 14.67 21.69 5.92
CA HIS A 420 15.92 21.54 6.68
C HIS A 420 17.09 22.30 6.05
N GLY A 421 17.02 22.65 4.77
CA GLY A 421 18.13 23.26 4.03
C GLY A 421 19.35 22.34 4.00
N GLY A 422 20.55 22.89 4.19
CA GLY A 422 21.79 22.11 4.18
C GLY A 422 21.83 20.96 5.19
N SER A 423 21.18 21.13 6.34
CA SER A 423 21.05 20.07 7.36
C SER A 423 20.31 18.85 6.83
N GLY A 424 19.26 19.04 6.02
CA GLY A 424 18.47 17.95 5.44
C GLY A 424 19.22 17.08 4.44
N TYR A 425 20.35 17.56 3.93
CA TYR A 425 21.23 16.82 3.03
C TYR A 425 22.24 15.94 3.78
N MET A 426 22.38 16.16 5.10
CA MET A 426 23.31 15.44 5.95
C MET A 426 22.64 14.22 6.60
N LYS A 427 23.40 13.13 6.78
CA LYS A 427 22.92 11.89 7.41
C LYS A 427 22.66 11.99 8.91
N ASP A 428 22.91 13.16 9.51
CA ASP A 428 22.56 13.46 10.90
C ASP A 428 21.06 13.65 11.11
N TYR A 429 20.29 13.78 10.01
CA TYR A 429 18.84 13.99 9.99
C TYR A 429 18.13 12.90 9.17
N LYS A 430 16.98 12.47 9.62
CA LYS A 430 16.20 11.37 8.99
C LYS A 430 15.69 11.70 7.59
N CYS A 431 15.51 12.97 7.23
CA CYS A 431 14.84 13.37 6.00
C CYS A 431 15.57 12.89 4.73
N GLU A 432 16.92 12.77 4.72
CA GLU A 432 17.65 12.23 3.58
C GLU A 432 17.33 10.74 3.37
N ARG A 433 17.21 9.95 4.45
CA ARG A 433 16.79 8.53 4.38
C ARG A 433 15.35 8.41 3.92
N LEU A 434 14.42 9.20 4.49
CA LEU A 434 13.01 9.21 4.08
C LEU A 434 12.86 9.55 2.60
N TYR A 435 13.67 10.47 2.05
CA TYR A 435 13.64 10.78 0.62
C TYR A 435 14.14 9.62 -0.25
N ARG A 436 15.21 8.94 0.17
CA ARG A 436 15.72 7.74 -0.52
C ARG A 436 14.71 6.60 -0.48
N ASP A 437 14.05 6.39 0.65
CA ASP A 437 13.05 5.36 0.85
C ASP A 437 11.76 5.65 0.06
N ALA A 438 11.31 6.91 0.04
CA ALA A 438 10.14 7.32 -0.71
C ALA A 438 10.24 7.02 -2.21
N ARG A 439 11.47 7.12 -2.78
CA ARG A 439 11.64 7.08 -4.23
C ARG A 439 11.17 5.78 -4.88
N ILE A 440 11.23 4.67 -4.17
CA ILE A 440 10.81 3.38 -4.72
C ILE A 440 9.28 3.22 -4.78
N THR A 441 8.53 3.93 -3.95
CA THR A 441 7.08 3.73 -3.80
C THR A 441 6.29 3.98 -5.07
N ASN A 442 6.77 4.85 -5.96
CA ASN A 442 6.14 5.10 -7.27
C ASN A 442 6.77 4.28 -8.42
N ILE A 443 7.62 3.28 -8.11
CA ILE A 443 8.27 2.39 -9.07
C ILE A 443 7.77 0.96 -8.93
N TYR A 444 7.99 0.32 -7.74
CA TYR A 444 7.65 -1.09 -7.55
C TYR A 444 6.15 -1.32 -7.36
N GLU A 445 5.73 -2.58 -7.42
CA GLU A 445 4.31 -3.00 -7.45
C GLU A 445 3.51 -2.31 -8.59
N GLY A 446 4.22 -2.07 -9.69
CA GLY A 446 3.76 -1.29 -10.84
C GLY A 446 4.07 0.20 -10.72
N THR A 447 4.80 0.73 -11.71
CA THR A 447 5.13 2.16 -11.77
C THR A 447 3.88 3.04 -11.75
N THR A 448 4.03 4.35 -11.46
CA THR A 448 2.92 5.31 -11.59
C THR A 448 2.23 5.21 -12.95
N GLN A 449 2.99 5.00 -14.04
CA GLN A 449 2.39 4.83 -15.36
C GLN A 449 1.52 3.57 -15.46
N LEU A 450 1.93 2.44 -14.84
CA LEU A 450 1.11 1.24 -14.79
C LEU A 450 -0.15 1.43 -13.93
N GLN A 451 -0.10 2.25 -12.88
CA GLN A 451 -1.30 2.63 -12.14
C GLN A 451 -2.24 3.45 -13.02
N VAL A 452 -1.72 4.37 -13.83
CA VAL A 452 -2.51 5.14 -14.79
C VAL A 452 -3.17 4.22 -15.83
N VAL A 453 -2.44 3.27 -16.39
CA VAL A 453 -2.98 2.26 -17.33
C VAL A 453 -4.08 1.42 -16.68
N ALA A 454 -3.95 1.05 -15.41
CA ALA A 454 -5.00 0.33 -14.69
C ALA A 454 -6.21 1.22 -14.37
N ALA A 455 -5.98 2.49 -14.04
CA ALA A 455 -7.01 3.44 -13.60
C ALA A 455 -7.82 4.06 -14.76
N ILE A 456 -7.21 4.25 -15.94
CA ILE A 456 -7.86 4.99 -17.05
C ILE A 456 -9.17 4.34 -17.51
N ARG A 457 -9.31 3.02 -17.42
CA ARG A 457 -10.57 2.33 -17.72
C ARG A 457 -11.72 2.79 -16.81
N HIS A 458 -11.43 3.19 -15.57
CA HIS A 458 -12.43 3.67 -14.62
C HIS A 458 -12.83 5.14 -14.87
N VAL A 459 -11.99 5.89 -15.59
CA VAL A 459 -12.36 7.18 -16.18
C VAL A 459 -13.31 6.95 -17.36
N THR A 460 -12.89 6.13 -18.33
CA THR A 460 -13.64 5.92 -19.58
C THR A 460 -14.98 5.20 -19.39
N THR A 461 -15.11 4.35 -18.36
CA THR A 461 -16.37 3.69 -17.98
C THR A 461 -17.25 4.50 -17.04
N GLY A 462 -16.79 5.69 -16.59
CA GLY A 462 -17.54 6.56 -15.68
C GLY A 462 -17.57 6.08 -14.21
N THR A 463 -16.78 5.07 -13.83
CA THR A 463 -16.78 4.53 -12.46
C THR A 463 -16.37 5.60 -11.44
N TYR A 464 -15.33 6.39 -11.72
CA TYR A 464 -14.92 7.49 -10.84
C TYR A 464 -15.98 8.58 -10.78
N LEU A 465 -16.55 8.99 -11.91
CA LEU A 465 -17.57 10.02 -11.94
C LEU A 465 -18.80 9.63 -11.15
N GLN A 466 -19.27 8.38 -11.30
CA GLN A 466 -20.38 7.86 -10.51
C GLN A 466 -20.08 7.98 -9.00
N ARG A 467 -18.88 7.57 -8.56
CA ARG A 467 -18.53 7.64 -7.13
C ARG A 467 -18.38 9.07 -6.64
N ILE A 468 -17.83 9.97 -7.45
CA ILE A 468 -17.78 11.41 -7.16
C ILE A 468 -19.18 11.98 -6.94
N GLN A 469 -20.16 11.61 -7.79
CA GLN A 469 -21.55 12.05 -7.66
C GLN A 469 -22.20 11.50 -6.37
N GLU A 470 -21.89 10.27 -5.97
CA GLU A 470 -22.34 9.68 -4.71
C GLU A 470 -21.79 10.49 -3.51
N TYR A 471 -20.51 10.85 -3.50
CA TYR A 471 -19.92 11.71 -2.46
C TYR A 471 -20.52 13.12 -2.48
N ALA A 472 -20.71 13.70 -3.64
CA ALA A 472 -21.29 15.05 -3.79
C ALA A 472 -22.74 15.12 -3.27
N ALA A 473 -23.49 14.03 -3.33
CA ALA A 473 -24.85 13.94 -2.81
C ALA A 473 -24.91 13.90 -1.26
N MET A 474 -23.81 13.57 -0.59
CA MET A 474 -23.77 13.52 0.88
C MET A 474 -23.92 14.93 1.48
N PRO A 475 -24.72 15.11 2.53
CA PRO A 475 -24.85 16.39 3.23
C PRO A 475 -23.56 16.76 3.95
N VAL A 476 -23.31 18.05 4.08
CA VAL A 476 -22.23 18.60 4.90
C VAL A 476 -22.77 19.71 5.80
N ILE A 477 -22.05 20.03 6.87
CA ILE A 477 -22.37 21.17 7.75
C ILE A 477 -22.23 22.48 6.96
N PRO A 478 -22.98 23.55 7.32
CA PRO A 478 -23.02 24.81 6.58
C PRO A 478 -21.64 25.44 6.34
N GLU A 479 -20.72 25.29 7.29
CA GLU A 479 -19.37 25.84 7.23
C GLU A 479 -18.51 25.20 6.13
N LEU A 480 -18.87 24.01 5.66
CA LEU A 480 -18.17 23.25 4.60
C LEU A 480 -18.82 23.39 3.21
N GLU A 481 -20.01 23.99 3.10
CA GLU A 481 -20.69 24.19 1.83
C GLU A 481 -19.83 24.96 0.79
N PRO A 482 -19.02 25.98 1.17
CA PRO A 482 -18.13 26.63 0.22
C PRO A 482 -17.11 25.67 -0.42
N LEU A 483 -16.56 24.73 0.35
CA LEU A 483 -15.62 23.71 -0.15
C LEU A 483 -16.32 22.72 -1.08
N LYS A 484 -17.54 22.31 -0.73
CA LYS A 484 -18.38 21.45 -1.59
C LYS A 484 -18.65 22.11 -2.94
N LEU A 485 -18.87 23.43 -2.97
CA LEU A 485 -19.04 24.19 -4.23
C LEU A 485 -17.75 24.20 -5.07
N VAL A 486 -16.56 24.31 -4.45
CA VAL A 486 -15.28 24.19 -5.17
C VAL A 486 -15.15 22.81 -5.81
N LEU A 487 -15.43 21.73 -5.07
CA LEU A 487 -15.40 20.36 -5.58
C LEU A 487 -16.40 20.15 -6.74
N SER A 488 -17.58 20.74 -6.67
CA SER A 488 -18.55 20.71 -7.77
C SER A 488 -17.98 21.31 -9.06
N LYS A 489 -17.27 22.45 -8.97
CA LYS A 489 -16.59 23.07 -10.13
C LYS A 489 -15.44 22.20 -10.63
N MET A 490 -14.67 21.58 -9.74
CA MET A 490 -13.60 20.63 -10.13
C MET A 490 -14.20 19.42 -10.86
N THR A 491 -15.33 18.90 -10.41
CA THR A 491 -16.05 17.79 -11.05
C THR A 491 -16.48 18.17 -12.48
N GLN A 492 -17.06 19.35 -12.67
CA GLN A 492 -17.45 19.85 -14.02
C GLN A 492 -16.23 19.95 -14.96
N MET A 493 -15.09 20.43 -14.45
CA MET A 493 -13.85 20.45 -15.23
C MET A 493 -13.37 19.04 -15.58
N TYR A 494 -13.41 18.10 -14.63
CA TYR A 494 -13.06 16.70 -14.85
C TYR A 494 -13.96 16.03 -15.90
N GLU A 495 -15.26 16.24 -15.82
CA GLU A 495 -16.22 15.75 -16.84
C GLU A 495 -15.86 16.29 -18.23
N LYS A 496 -15.59 17.60 -18.32
CA LYS A 496 -15.21 18.23 -19.59
C LYS A 496 -13.89 17.74 -20.16
N LEU A 497 -12.88 17.52 -19.29
CA LEU A 497 -11.62 16.91 -19.67
C LEU A 497 -11.83 15.52 -20.28
N THR A 498 -12.64 14.70 -19.61
CA THR A 498 -12.94 13.33 -20.04
C THR A 498 -13.64 13.33 -21.40
N GLU A 499 -14.65 14.18 -21.59
CA GLU A 499 -15.34 14.34 -22.88
C GLU A 499 -14.38 14.69 -24.01
N ILE A 500 -13.52 15.71 -23.82
CA ILE A 500 -12.58 16.18 -24.84
C ILE A 500 -11.62 15.09 -25.27
N VAL A 501 -11.09 14.33 -24.31
CA VAL A 501 -10.07 13.30 -24.60
C VAL A 501 -10.67 12.05 -25.23
N ILE A 502 -11.90 11.68 -24.87
CA ILE A 502 -12.56 10.46 -25.38
C ILE A 502 -13.24 10.70 -26.73
N ALA A 503 -13.72 11.91 -27.00
CA ALA A 503 -14.51 12.23 -28.21
C ALA A 503 -13.82 11.87 -29.54
N PRO A 504 -12.50 12.08 -29.71
CA PRO A 504 -11.82 11.73 -30.97
C PRO A 504 -11.72 10.22 -31.24
N LYS A 505 -11.86 9.37 -30.22
CA LYS A 505 -11.66 7.91 -30.28
C LYS A 505 -10.26 7.53 -30.80
N ASP A 506 -9.26 8.29 -30.42
CA ASP A 506 -7.86 8.09 -30.75
C ASP A 506 -7.13 7.54 -29.51
N GLU A 507 -6.53 6.35 -29.64
CA GLU A 507 -5.88 5.65 -28.53
C GLU A 507 -4.60 6.36 -28.10
N GLU A 508 -3.78 6.87 -29.02
CA GLU A 508 -2.53 7.57 -28.71
C GLU A 508 -2.82 8.88 -27.94
N TYR A 509 -3.88 9.60 -28.37
CA TYR A 509 -4.33 10.81 -27.70
C TYR A 509 -4.88 10.53 -26.29
N LEU A 510 -5.64 9.43 -26.12
CA LEU A 510 -6.10 8.98 -24.81
C LEU A 510 -4.91 8.63 -23.90
N ASP A 511 -3.96 7.85 -24.37
CA ASP A 511 -2.77 7.46 -23.61
C ASP A 511 -1.93 8.67 -23.20
N PHE A 512 -1.76 9.63 -24.10
CA PHE A 512 -1.03 10.87 -23.83
C PHE A 512 -1.66 11.71 -22.71
N HIS A 513 -2.97 11.71 -22.61
CA HIS A 513 -3.70 12.46 -21.58
C HIS A 513 -4.12 11.61 -20.37
N ALA A 514 -3.95 10.31 -20.40
CA ALA A 514 -4.45 9.39 -19.38
C ALA A 514 -4.04 9.78 -17.95
N ARG A 515 -2.77 10.15 -17.74
CA ARG A 515 -2.27 10.60 -16.43
C ARG A 515 -3.02 11.83 -15.92
N ARG A 516 -3.27 12.81 -16.78
CA ARG A 516 -3.99 14.05 -16.41
C ARG A 516 -5.43 13.79 -16.01
N LEU A 517 -6.09 12.87 -16.71
CA LEU A 517 -7.46 12.46 -16.38
C LEU A 517 -7.53 11.72 -15.04
N VAL A 518 -6.62 10.77 -14.83
CA VAL A 518 -6.56 9.97 -13.60
C VAL A 518 -6.21 10.85 -12.40
N GLU A 519 -5.21 11.73 -12.52
CA GLU A 519 -4.85 12.66 -11.45
C GLU A 519 -5.99 13.64 -11.14
N SER A 520 -6.69 14.14 -12.15
CA SER A 520 -7.85 15.03 -11.95
C SER A 520 -8.98 14.31 -11.19
N ALA A 521 -9.29 13.06 -11.54
CA ALA A 521 -10.22 12.23 -10.76
C ALA A 521 -9.74 12.04 -9.32
N GLY A 522 -8.44 11.78 -9.14
CA GLY A 522 -7.82 11.61 -7.82
C GLY A 522 -7.95 12.83 -6.93
N HIS A 523 -7.69 14.03 -7.45
CA HIS A 523 -7.85 15.29 -6.70
C HIS A 523 -9.30 15.53 -6.27
N VAL A 524 -10.26 15.25 -7.15
CA VAL A 524 -11.69 15.40 -6.82
C VAL A 524 -12.12 14.39 -5.77
N ILE A 525 -11.76 13.12 -5.93
CA ILE A 525 -12.12 12.05 -4.99
C ILE A 525 -11.51 12.30 -3.61
N MET A 526 -10.20 12.53 -3.52
CA MET A 526 -9.52 12.80 -2.25
C MET A 526 -10.05 14.07 -1.58
N GLY A 527 -10.41 15.10 -2.36
CA GLY A 527 -11.07 16.30 -1.86
C GLY A 527 -12.44 15.99 -1.22
N HIS A 528 -13.25 15.16 -1.85
CA HIS A 528 -14.53 14.72 -1.28
C HIS A 528 -14.35 13.86 -0.02
N LEU A 529 -13.37 12.96 -0.01
CA LEU A 529 -13.08 12.13 1.17
C LEU A 529 -12.66 12.99 2.37
N LEU A 530 -11.73 13.94 2.19
CA LEU A 530 -11.36 14.87 3.25
C LEU A 530 -12.52 15.78 3.68
N LEU A 531 -13.38 16.19 2.75
CA LEU A 531 -14.59 16.94 3.07
C LEU A 531 -15.52 16.14 3.99
N GLN A 532 -15.70 14.83 3.73
CA GLN A 532 -16.49 13.95 4.58
C GLN A 532 -15.83 13.71 5.95
N ASP A 533 -14.51 13.58 6.01
CA ASP A 533 -13.78 13.50 7.27
C ASP A 533 -13.93 14.79 8.08
N ALA A 534 -13.79 15.95 7.44
CA ALA A 534 -14.04 17.26 8.07
C ALA A 534 -15.49 17.43 8.52
N ASN A 535 -16.46 16.87 7.80
CA ASN A 535 -17.87 16.88 8.17
C ASN A 535 -18.14 16.06 9.44
N ARG A 536 -17.45 14.91 9.61
CA ARG A 536 -17.56 14.05 10.79
C ARG A 536 -16.75 14.56 11.99
N ASN A 537 -15.59 15.17 11.72
CA ASN A 537 -14.70 15.73 12.74
C ASN A 537 -14.03 17.01 12.24
N PRO A 538 -14.72 18.18 12.35
CA PRO A 538 -14.21 19.46 11.85
C PRO A 538 -12.93 19.92 12.53
N GLU A 539 -12.78 19.65 13.83
CA GLU A 539 -11.58 20.07 14.59
C GLU A 539 -10.31 19.42 14.04
N LEU A 540 -10.43 18.16 13.61
CA LEU A 540 -9.29 17.37 13.18
C LEU A 540 -8.95 17.57 11.69
N PHE A 541 -9.97 17.71 10.80
CA PHE A 541 -9.75 17.64 9.37
C PHE A 541 -10.09 18.90 8.57
N ARG A 542 -10.82 19.86 9.14
CA ARG A 542 -11.28 21.03 8.37
C ARG A 542 -10.13 21.77 7.69
N ARG A 543 -9.02 22.01 8.42
CA ARG A 543 -7.89 22.76 7.88
C ARG A 543 -7.16 22.01 6.76
N SER A 544 -6.97 20.70 6.93
CA SER A 544 -6.41 19.86 5.87
C SER A 544 -7.32 19.82 4.63
N ALA A 545 -8.63 19.75 4.81
CA ALA A 545 -9.59 19.81 3.71
C ALA A 545 -9.55 21.14 2.97
N GLU A 546 -9.51 22.28 3.68
CA GLU A 546 -9.38 23.62 3.09
C GLU A 546 -8.11 23.73 2.22
N VAL A 547 -6.96 23.32 2.74
CA VAL A 547 -5.67 23.38 2.03
C VAL A 547 -5.66 22.40 0.85
N TYR A 548 -6.08 21.14 1.06
CA TYR A 548 -6.03 20.14 0.01
C TYR A 548 -6.97 20.44 -1.16
N ILE A 549 -8.20 20.85 -0.89
CA ILE A 549 -9.18 21.18 -1.93
C ILE A 549 -8.70 22.38 -2.76
N HIS A 550 -8.08 23.37 -2.13
CA HIS A 550 -7.45 24.49 -2.84
C HIS A 550 -6.29 24.03 -3.72
N TYR A 551 -5.39 23.22 -3.19
CA TYR A 551 -4.28 22.62 -3.94
C TYR A 551 -4.79 21.78 -5.12
N GLY A 552 -5.74 20.88 -4.88
CA GLY A 552 -6.34 20.02 -5.93
C GLY A 552 -7.05 20.81 -7.02
N GLN A 553 -7.70 21.92 -6.65
CA GLN A 553 -8.34 22.82 -7.62
C GLN A 553 -7.30 23.39 -8.60
N ILE A 554 -6.14 23.82 -8.12
CA ILE A 554 -5.07 24.37 -8.97
C ILE A 554 -4.56 23.29 -9.93
N GLU A 555 -4.37 22.07 -9.47
CA GLU A 555 -3.92 20.94 -10.30
C GLU A 555 -4.97 20.56 -11.37
N VAL A 556 -6.25 20.52 -11.01
CA VAL A 556 -7.33 20.27 -11.97
C VAL A 556 -7.42 21.39 -13.01
N VAL A 557 -7.30 22.65 -12.61
CA VAL A 557 -7.29 23.81 -13.53
C VAL A 557 -6.08 23.75 -14.47
N LYS A 558 -4.91 23.36 -13.98
CA LYS A 558 -3.70 23.15 -14.80
C LYS A 558 -3.95 22.11 -15.89
N ASN A 559 -4.49 20.95 -15.51
CA ASN A 559 -4.81 19.87 -16.44
C ASN A 559 -5.91 20.30 -17.43
N TYR A 560 -6.94 21.00 -16.94
CA TYR A 560 -8.02 21.57 -17.79
C TYR A 560 -7.46 22.50 -18.85
N ASN A 561 -6.64 23.46 -18.47
CA ASN A 561 -6.03 24.41 -19.42
C ASN A 561 -5.11 23.71 -20.43
N PHE A 562 -4.40 22.66 -20.03
CA PHE A 562 -3.56 21.90 -20.95
C PHE A 562 -4.41 21.16 -21.98
N VAL A 563 -5.38 20.36 -21.54
CA VAL A 563 -6.17 19.49 -22.42
C VAL A 563 -7.06 20.31 -23.36
N THR A 564 -7.72 21.37 -22.86
CA THR A 564 -8.61 22.20 -23.70
C THR A 564 -7.88 22.95 -24.83
N LYS A 565 -6.56 23.08 -24.72
CA LYS A 565 -5.70 23.71 -25.75
C LYS A 565 -4.93 22.68 -26.60
N SER A 566 -4.99 21.39 -26.25
CA SER A 566 -4.31 20.31 -26.97
C SER A 566 -5.16 19.82 -28.14
N ARG A 567 -4.48 19.42 -29.22
CA ARG A 567 -5.07 18.77 -30.39
C ARG A 567 -4.29 17.50 -30.69
N ILE A 568 -4.84 16.58 -31.46
CA ILE A 568 -4.18 15.32 -31.83
C ILE A 568 -2.85 15.58 -32.55
N GLU A 569 -2.82 16.60 -33.43
CA GLU A 569 -1.63 16.98 -34.19
C GLU A 569 -0.47 17.43 -33.28
N ASP A 570 -0.76 17.92 -32.07
CA ASP A 570 0.26 18.40 -31.13
C ASP A 570 1.13 17.25 -30.59
N LEU A 571 0.68 15.98 -30.68
CA LEU A 571 1.49 14.81 -30.36
C LEU A 571 2.77 14.75 -31.21
N GLY A 572 2.68 15.22 -32.45
CA GLY A 572 3.82 15.32 -33.36
C GLY A 572 4.93 16.28 -32.93
N TYR A 573 4.69 17.16 -31.91
CA TYR A 573 5.73 18.09 -31.42
C TYR A 573 6.74 17.44 -30.49
N TYR A 574 6.39 16.31 -29.87
CA TYR A 574 7.22 15.68 -28.82
C TYR A 574 8.33 14.80 -29.37
N LYS A 575 8.03 13.97 -30.39
CA LYS A 575 8.99 13.03 -30.97
C LYS A 575 10.23 13.72 -31.57
N PRO A 576 10.09 14.81 -32.33
CA PRO A 576 11.25 15.51 -32.91
C PRO A 576 12.20 16.09 -31.87
N VAL A 577 11.73 16.41 -30.65
CA VAL A 577 12.61 16.85 -29.56
C VAL A 577 13.60 15.76 -29.14
N LEU A 578 13.26 14.51 -29.39
CA LEU A 578 14.11 13.34 -29.11
C LEU A 578 15.02 12.97 -30.29
N ASN A 579 15.01 13.75 -31.37
CA ASN A 579 15.70 13.46 -32.64
C ASN A 579 15.22 12.15 -33.31
N GLU A 580 13.95 11.80 -33.16
CA GLU A 580 13.30 10.67 -33.82
C GLU A 580 12.51 11.10 -35.06
#